data_be792771a171b1620d2558fa57bc571f
#
_entry.id   be792771a171b1620d2558fa57bc571f
#
_cell.length_a   1.000
_cell.length_b   1.000
_cell.length_c   1.000
_cell.angle_alpha   90.00
_cell.angle_beta   90.00
_cell.angle_gamma   90.00
#
_symmetry.space_group_name_H-M   'P 1'
#
loop_
_entity.id
_entity.type
_entity.pdbx_description
1 polymer ?
#
loop_
_entity_poly.entity_id
_entity_poly.type
_entity_poly.pdbx_seq_one_letter_code
_entity_poly.pdbx_strand_id
1 'polypeptide(L)'
;MLSRFGEKFTDLYKRFMPDSFVFAFLLTLLTATASILFLGATPIEIITSWYKGFWGLLEFGMQLILILVTGYSIALAPQIDQGINKLSGFVKTPAQVYLIVTVLGVLLSTISWGLIVVVAVLARQLALKVKGINYPFLIACVYFANNVWVTGLSSSIPLVLNTESNFIIKAGILDQVIPTSYTLGSTLNFSILALYIVFAPMLVLLLIPKKNKGNELNDLIKDKTSICLLYTSPSPRDRG
;
A
#
# COMPACT_ATOMS: atom_id res chain seq x y z
N MET A 1 -13.28 21.11 -10.43
CA MET A 1 -11.92 21.64 -10.61
C MET A 1 -10.86 20.67 -10.11
N LEU A 2 -10.98 20.15 -8.88
CA LEU A 2 -10.04 19.17 -8.30
C LEU A 2 -9.88 17.88 -9.13
N SER A 3 -10.97 17.31 -9.68
CA SER A 3 -10.88 16.08 -10.49
C SER A 3 -10.06 16.27 -11.78
N ARG A 4 -10.17 17.44 -12.42
CA ARG A 4 -9.36 17.74 -13.61
C ARG A 4 -7.87 17.94 -13.29
N PHE A 5 -7.58 18.48 -12.11
CA PHE A 5 -6.20 18.60 -11.63
C PHE A 5 -5.62 17.21 -11.35
N GLY A 6 -6.39 16.35 -10.69
CA GLY A 6 -6.00 14.96 -10.45
C GLY A 6 -5.78 14.17 -11.73
N GLU A 7 -6.65 14.33 -12.76
CA GLU A 7 -6.48 13.67 -14.06
C GLU A 7 -5.17 14.11 -14.74
N LYS A 8 -4.91 15.43 -14.82
CA LYS A 8 -3.65 15.96 -15.39
C LYS A 8 -2.41 15.49 -14.64
N PHE A 9 -2.48 15.46 -13.31
CA PHE A 9 -1.38 14.95 -12.48
C PHE A 9 -1.15 13.46 -12.71
N THR A 10 -2.22 12.68 -12.84
CA THR A 10 -2.14 11.25 -13.15
C THR A 10 -1.52 10.99 -14.51
N ASP A 11 -1.89 11.78 -15.53
CA ASP A 11 -1.32 11.64 -16.88
C ASP A 11 0.16 12.02 -16.91
N LEU A 12 0.53 13.09 -16.19
CA LEU A 12 1.93 13.50 -16.04
C LEU A 12 2.74 12.40 -15.33
N TYR A 13 2.19 11.85 -14.23
CA TYR A 13 2.81 10.80 -13.46
C TYR A 13 3.03 9.52 -14.30
N LYS A 14 1.99 9.05 -15.01
CA LYS A 14 2.08 7.89 -15.91
C LYS A 14 3.13 8.05 -17.01
N ARG A 15 3.36 9.28 -17.47
CA ARG A 15 4.32 9.57 -18.54
C ARG A 15 5.77 9.60 -18.06
N PHE A 16 6.01 10.08 -16.84
CA PHE A 16 7.36 10.34 -16.33
C PHE A 16 7.82 9.35 -15.25
N MET A 17 6.89 8.63 -14.61
CA MET A 17 7.27 7.70 -13.54
C MET A 17 7.79 6.40 -14.15
N PRO A 18 9.08 6.07 -13.92
CA PRO A 18 9.64 4.81 -14.35
C PRO A 18 9.07 3.64 -13.52
N ASP A 19 9.29 2.42 -13.98
CA ASP A 19 9.02 1.22 -13.19
C ASP A 19 9.71 1.30 -11.82
N SER A 20 9.07 0.71 -10.79
CA SER A 20 9.54 0.79 -9.40
C SER A 20 10.98 0.30 -9.24
N PHE A 21 11.40 -0.72 -10.00
CA PHE A 21 12.76 -1.23 -9.98
C PHE A 21 13.74 -0.21 -10.57
N VAL A 22 13.38 0.40 -11.72
CA VAL A 22 14.19 1.45 -12.37
C VAL A 22 14.33 2.65 -11.45
N PHE A 23 13.24 3.04 -10.76
CA PHE A 23 13.26 4.13 -9.81
C PHE A 23 14.21 3.86 -8.62
N ALA A 24 14.15 2.65 -8.04
CA ALA A 24 15.06 2.24 -6.96
C ALA A 24 16.52 2.24 -7.42
N PHE A 25 16.78 1.76 -8.63
CA PHE A 25 18.13 1.79 -9.23
C PHE A 25 18.66 3.22 -9.44
N LEU A 26 17.83 4.11 -9.96
CA LEU A 26 18.18 5.52 -10.13
C LEU A 26 18.47 6.20 -8.79
N LEU A 27 17.68 5.92 -7.74
CA LEU A 27 17.94 6.42 -6.40
C LEU A 27 19.29 5.90 -5.84
N THR A 28 19.60 4.63 -6.09
CA THR A 28 20.88 4.04 -5.69
C THR A 28 22.04 4.76 -6.37
N LEU A 29 21.97 5.00 -7.69
CA LEU A 29 22.98 5.75 -8.43
C LEU A 29 23.12 7.19 -7.95
N LEU A 30 21.99 7.85 -7.69
CA LEU A 30 21.97 9.23 -7.18
C LEU A 30 22.64 9.30 -5.80
N THR A 31 22.33 8.37 -4.91
CA THR A 31 22.93 8.30 -3.56
C THR A 31 24.43 8.02 -3.64
N ALA A 32 24.84 7.07 -4.49
CA ALA A 32 26.24 6.76 -4.71
C ALA A 32 27.02 7.98 -5.24
N THR A 33 26.45 8.67 -6.24
CA THR A 33 27.06 9.89 -6.81
C THR A 33 27.14 11.01 -5.77
N ALA A 34 26.10 11.22 -4.99
CA ALA A 34 26.11 12.21 -3.92
C ALA A 34 27.16 11.90 -2.85
N SER A 35 27.35 10.62 -2.52
CA SER A 35 28.40 10.18 -1.57
C SER A 35 29.80 10.48 -2.06
N ILE A 36 30.05 10.31 -3.35
CA ILE A 36 31.35 10.68 -3.95
C ILE A 36 31.56 12.21 -3.88
N LEU A 37 30.54 12.98 -4.33
CA LEU A 37 30.68 14.43 -4.50
C LEU A 37 30.71 15.19 -3.16
N PHE A 38 29.92 14.79 -2.19
CA PHE A 38 29.76 15.53 -0.94
C PHE A 38 30.56 14.95 0.23
N LEU A 39 30.81 13.63 0.23
CA LEU A 39 31.51 12.95 1.33
C LEU A 39 32.91 12.46 0.93
N GLY A 40 33.30 12.56 -0.33
CA GLY A 40 34.58 12.07 -0.83
C GLY A 40 34.73 10.54 -0.73
N ALA A 41 33.62 9.80 -0.70
CA ALA A 41 33.63 8.36 -0.55
C ALA A 41 34.29 7.66 -1.75
N THR A 42 35.10 6.65 -1.48
CA THR A 42 35.72 5.83 -2.51
C THR A 42 34.72 4.85 -3.13
N PRO A 43 34.91 4.41 -4.38
CA PRO A 43 34.05 3.40 -5.01
C PRO A 43 33.94 2.10 -4.20
N ILE A 44 35.01 1.68 -3.54
CA ILE A 44 35.03 0.46 -2.71
C ILE A 44 34.16 0.63 -1.47
N GLU A 45 34.21 1.78 -0.83
CA GLU A 45 33.37 2.10 0.34
C GLU A 45 31.90 2.11 -0.05
N ILE A 46 31.54 2.65 -1.21
CA ILE A 46 30.18 2.67 -1.72
C ILE A 46 29.66 1.26 -1.97
N ILE A 47 30.43 0.43 -2.69
CA ILE A 47 30.03 -0.96 -2.98
C ILE A 47 29.89 -1.76 -1.68
N THR A 48 30.83 -1.60 -0.77
CA THR A 48 30.80 -2.29 0.53
C THR A 48 29.58 -1.87 1.37
N SER A 49 29.29 -0.58 1.41
CA SER A 49 28.15 -0.02 2.15
C SER A 49 26.81 -0.47 1.53
N TRP A 50 26.73 -0.46 0.19
CA TRP A 50 25.55 -0.96 -0.53
C TRP A 50 25.33 -2.45 -0.24
N TYR A 51 26.37 -3.27 -0.33
CA TYR A 51 26.30 -4.70 -0.05
C TYR A 51 25.84 -4.97 1.39
N LYS A 52 26.46 -4.32 2.37
CA LYS A 52 26.06 -4.44 3.79
C LYS A 52 24.62 -3.99 4.03
N GLY A 53 24.21 -2.87 3.44
CA GLY A 53 22.87 -2.35 3.54
C GLY A 53 21.84 -3.27 2.91
N PHE A 54 22.09 -3.79 1.72
CA PHE A 54 21.20 -4.73 1.03
C PHE A 54 20.95 -6.00 1.86
N TRP A 55 22.00 -6.64 2.33
CA TRP A 55 21.86 -7.85 3.15
C TRP A 55 21.36 -7.56 4.56
N GLY A 56 21.65 -6.39 5.11
CA GLY A 56 21.09 -5.95 6.40
C GLY A 56 19.57 -5.75 6.37
N LEU A 57 18.98 -5.46 5.19
CA LEU A 57 17.54 -5.35 5.01
C LEU A 57 16.83 -6.68 4.75
N LEU A 58 17.56 -7.79 4.60
CA LEU A 58 16.97 -9.09 4.27
C LEU A 58 15.98 -9.56 5.34
N GLU A 59 16.33 -9.42 6.61
CA GLU A 59 15.44 -9.78 7.73
C GLU A 59 14.13 -9.00 7.67
N PHE A 60 14.22 -7.69 7.48
CA PHE A 60 13.04 -6.82 7.32
C PHE A 60 12.22 -7.20 6.07
N GLY A 61 12.88 -7.47 4.95
CA GLY A 61 12.23 -7.91 3.72
C GLY A 61 11.46 -9.21 3.90
N MET A 62 12.04 -10.19 4.61
CA MET A 62 11.37 -11.46 4.93
C MET A 62 10.17 -11.27 5.86
N GLN A 63 10.26 -10.37 6.84
CA GLN A 63 9.11 -10.01 7.69
C GLN A 63 7.96 -9.43 6.88
N LEU A 64 8.25 -8.52 5.93
CA LEU A 64 7.24 -7.96 5.04
C LEU A 64 6.57 -9.03 4.16
N ILE A 65 7.34 -9.96 3.61
CA ILE A 65 6.82 -11.09 2.82
C ILE A 65 5.87 -11.93 3.66
N LEU A 66 6.28 -12.29 4.90
CA LEU A 66 5.45 -13.07 5.81
C LEU A 66 4.13 -12.36 6.16
N ILE A 67 4.17 -11.06 6.40
CA ILE A 67 2.97 -10.24 6.66
C ILE A 67 2.02 -10.29 5.45
N LEU A 68 2.54 -10.14 4.23
CA LEU A 68 1.73 -10.19 3.02
C LEU A 68 1.14 -11.57 2.77
N VAL A 69 1.93 -12.63 2.91
CA VAL A 69 1.48 -14.03 2.74
C VAL A 69 0.41 -14.37 3.78
N THR A 70 0.63 -14.00 5.03
CA THR A 70 -0.34 -14.23 6.12
C THR A 70 -1.62 -13.43 5.88
N GLY A 71 -1.51 -12.15 5.50
CA GLY A 71 -2.66 -11.31 5.16
C GLY A 71 -3.47 -11.88 3.99
N TYR A 72 -2.80 -12.40 2.96
CA TYR A 72 -3.46 -13.06 1.84
C TYR A 72 -4.16 -14.36 2.25
N SER A 73 -3.52 -15.17 3.09
CA SER A 73 -4.11 -16.39 3.64
C SER A 73 -5.38 -16.10 4.45
N ILE A 74 -5.35 -15.04 5.26
CA ILE A 74 -6.53 -14.57 6.00
C ILE A 74 -7.63 -14.12 5.03
N ALA A 75 -7.28 -13.36 3.99
CA ALA A 75 -8.24 -12.86 3.00
C ALA A 75 -8.96 -13.99 2.23
N LEU A 76 -8.33 -15.14 2.09
CA LEU A 76 -8.90 -16.33 1.45
C LEU A 76 -9.70 -17.21 2.42
N ALA A 77 -9.72 -16.93 3.72
CA ALA A 77 -10.44 -17.71 4.69
C ALA A 77 -11.96 -17.69 4.41
N PRO A 78 -12.66 -18.84 4.51
CA PRO A 78 -14.09 -18.93 4.20
C PRO A 78 -14.96 -17.96 5.01
N GLN A 79 -14.57 -17.65 6.25
CA GLN A 79 -15.26 -16.70 7.11
C GLN A 79 -15.20 -15.28 6.55
N ILE A 80 -14.04 -14.88 6.01
CA ILE A 80 -13.83 -13.57 5.37
C ILE A 80 -14.64 -13.49 4.08
N ASP A 81 -14.60 -14.54 3.26
CA ASP A 81 -15.38 -14.58 2.01
C ASP A 81 -16.89 -14.48 2.29
N GLN A 82 -17.41 -15.21 3.28
CA GLN A 82 -18.80 -15.10 3.72
C GLN A 82 -19.13 -13.69 4.22
N GLY A 83 -18.25 -13.06 5.00
CA GLY A 83 -18.40 -11.68 5.45
C GLY A 83 -18.47 -10.69 4.29
N ILE A 84 -17.58 -10.82 3.32
CA ILE A 84 -17.55 -10.00 2.10
C ILE A 84 -18.84 -10.21 1.28
N ASN A 85 -19.30 -11.45 1.14
CA ASN A 85 -20.52 -11.77 0.41
C ASN A 85 -21.75 -11.17 1.08
N LYS A 86 -21.88 -11.23 2.40
CA LYS A 86 -22.94 -10.57 3.16
C LYS A 86 -22.90 -9.05 2.97
N LEU A 87 -21.72 -8.44 3.15
CA LEU A 87 -21.54 -7.00 3.00
C LEU A 87 -21.89 -6.54 1.58
N SER A 88 -21.50 -7.28 0.56
CA SER A 88 -21.79 -6.96 -0.84
C SER A 88 -23.29 -6.97 -1.17
N GLY A 89 -24.12 -7.68 -0.38
CA GLY A 89 -25.59 -7.65 -0.50
C GLY A 89 -26.21 -6.30 -0.10
N PHE A 90 -25.56 -5.56 0.78
CA PHE A 90 -26.05 -4.24 1.25
C PHE A 90 -25.53 -3.07 0.40
N VAL A 91 -24.48 -3.29 -0.40
CA VAL A 91 -23.81 -2.24 -1.15
C VAL A 91 -24.29 -2.24 -2.59
N LYS A 92 -24.97 -1.14 -2.99
CA LYS A 92 -25.63 -1.05 -4.31
C LYS A 92 -25.05 0.07 -5.20
N THR A 93 -24.37 1.04 -4.63
CA THR A 93 -23.88 2.21 -5.36
C THR A 93 -22.37 2.36 -5.27
N PRO A 94 -21.71 2.94 -6.32
CA PRO A 94 -20.27 3.19 -6.29
C PRO A 94 -19.81 4.01 -5.08
N ALA A 95 -20.58 5.02 -4.68
CA ALA A 95 -20.27 5.85 -3.53
C ALA A 95 -20.23 5.04 -2.22
N GLN A 96 -21.18 4.11 -2.04
CA GLN A 96 -21.18 3.19 -0.89
C GLN A 96 -19.95 2.28 -0.91
N VAL A 97 -19.53 1.79 -2.09
CA VAL A 97 -18.33 0.97 -2.22
C VAL A 97 -17.10 1.74 -1.76
N TYR A 98 -16.89 2.94 -2.29
CA TYR A 98 -15.73 3.78 -1.90
C TYR A 98 -15.73 4.08 -0.40
N LEU A 99 -16.89 4.44 0.15
CA LEU A 99 -17.05 4.74 1.58
C LEU A 99 -16.72 3.53 2.46
N ILE A 100 -17.32 2.38 2.17
CA ILE A 100 -17.17 1.15 2.98
C ILE A 100 -15.72 0.65 2.91
N VAL A 101 -15.13 0.63 1.72
CA VAL A 101 -13.74 0.21 1.53
C VAL A 101 -12.78 1.14 2.28
N THR A 102 -13.05 2.45 2.27
CA THR A 102 -12.23 3.42 3.01
C THR A 102 -12.40 3.25 4.52
N VAL A 103 -13.62 3.17 5.02
CA VAL A 103 -13.87 3.03 6.47
C VAL A 103 -13.29 1.71 7.00
N LEU A 104 -13.57 0.60 6.33
CA LEU A 104 -13.01 -0.70 6.74
C LEU A 104 -11.50 -0.73 6.57
N GLY A 105 -10.96 -0.12 5.52
CA GLY A 105 -9.52 0.01 5.32
C GLY A 105 -8.85 0.75 6.46
N VAL A 106 -9.39 1.88 6.89
CA VAL A 106 -8.89 2.65 8.04
C VAL A 106 -8.95 1.80 9.31
N LEU A 107 -10.09 1.19 9.62
CA LEU A 107 -10.27 0.39 10.84
C LEU A 107 -9.35 -0.84 10.87
N LEU A 108 -9.24 -1.58 9.78
CA LEU A 108 -8.39 -2.78 9.72
C LEU A 108 -6.91 -2.42 9.73
N SER A 109 -6.51 -1.33 9.10
CA SER A 109 -5.13 -0.88 9.07
C SER A 109 -4.63 -0.37 10.43
N THR A 110 -5.52 0.11 11.31
CA THR A 110 -5.14 0.43 12.70
C THR A 110 -4.78 -0.81 13.51
N ILE A 111 -5.33 -1.97 13.16
CA ILE A 111 -5.03 -3.24 13.84
C ILE A 111 -3.74 -3.82 13.28
N SER A 112 -3.66 -3.99 11.94
CA SER A 112 -2.49 -4.53 11.28
C SER A 112 -2.36 -4.03 9.85
N TRP A 113 -1.14 -3.63 9.49
CA TRP A 113 -0.81 -3.24 8.12
C TRP A 113 -1.10 -4.36 7.10
N GLY A 114 -0.88 -5.63 7.46
CA GLY A 114 -1.14 -6.76 6.57
C GLY A 114 -2.61 -6.95 6.20
N LEU A 115 -3.55 -6.40 6.96
CA LEU A 115 -4.99 -6.48 6.65
C LEU A 115 -5.42 -5.64 5.43
N ILE A 116 -4.51 -4.83 4.85
CA ILE A 116 -4.75 -4.18 3.55
C ILE A 116 -5.11 -5.20 2.47
N VAL A 117 -4.55 -6.41 2.53
CA VAL A 117 -4.84 -7.47 1.56
C VAL A 117 -6.32 -7.88 1.62
N VAL A 118 -6.89 -7.98 2.83
CA VAL A 118 -8.32 -8.26 3.02
C VAL A 118 -9.17 -7.15 2.41
N VAL A 119 -8.78 -5.89 2.64
CA VAL A 119 -9.48 -4.72 2.07
C VAL A 119 -9.38 -4.71 0.55
N ALA A 120 -8.23 -5.05 -0.01
CA ALA A 120 -8.03 -5.12 -1.46
C ALA A 120 -8.89 -6.24 -2.11
N VAL A 121 -9.00 -7.40 -1.47
CA VAL A 121 -9.88 -8.50 -1.92
C VAL A 121 -11.33 -8.07 -1.83
N LEU A 122 -11.77 -7.45 -0.74
CA LEU A 122 -13.10 -6.86 -0.60
C LEU A 122 -13.39 -5.84 -1.72
N ALA A 123 -12.49 -4.90 -1.94
CA ALA A 123 -12.64 -3.88 -2.98
C ALA A 123 -12.80 -4.51 -4.37
N ARG A 124 -11.99 -5.52 -4.69
CA ARG A 124 -12.08 -6.25 -5.95
C ARG A 124 -13.41 -6.98 -6.11
N GLN A 125 -13.88 -7.66 -5.06
CA GLN A 125 -15.17 -8.38 -5.12
C GLN A 125 -16.35 -7.41 -5.28
N LEU A 126 -16.33 -6.28 -4.58
CA LEU A 126 -17.35 -5.24 -4.74
C LEU A 126 -17.33 -4.62 -6.15
N ALA A 127 -16.13 -4.42 -6.72
CA ALA A 127 -15.99 -3.89 -8.07
C ALA A 127 -16.52 -4.84 -9.16
N LEU A 128 -16.54 -6.16 -8.92
CA LEU A 128 -17.12 -7.13 -9.82
C LEU A 128 -18.67 -7.17 -9.75
N LYS A 129 -19.24 -6.82 -8.60
CA LYS A 129 -20.69 -6.91 -8.34
C LYS A 129 -21.44 -5.61 -8.61
N VAL A 130 -20.82 -4.47 -8.33
CA VAL A 130 -21.43 -3.14 -8.47
C VAL A 130 -20.93 -2.46 -9.74
N LYS A 131 -21.83 -2.08 -10.63
CA LYS A 131 -21.49 -1.38 -11.89
C LYS A 131 -21.18 0.11 -11.63
N GLY A 132 -20.42 0.71 -12.53
CA GLY A 132 -20.10 2.14 -12.49
C GLY A 132 -18.96 2.50 -11.53
N ILE A 133 -18.19 1.53 -11.07
CA ILE A 133 -17.03 1.76 -10.20
C ILE A 133 -15.82 2.14 -11.05
N ASN A 134 -15.20 3.27 -10.74
CA ASN A 134 -13.86 3.59 -11.23
C ASN A 134 -12.84 2.79 -10.42
N TYR A 135 -12.35 1.69 -11.00
CA TYR A 135 -11.47 0.76 -10.29
C TYR A 135 -10.12 1.36 -9.87
N PRO A 136 -9.43 2.17 -10.71
CA PRO A 136 -8.24 2.90 -10.28
C PRO A 136 -8.48 3.80 -9.05
N PHE A 137 -9.61 4.50 -9.01
CA PHE A 137 -9.98 5.32 -7.86
C PHE A 137 -10.28 4.46 -6.62
N LEU A 138 -10.93 3.32 -6.79
CA LEU A 138 -11.18 2.37 -5.70
C LEU A 138 -9.87 1.86 -5.10
N ILE A 139 -8.89 1.51 -5.92
CA ILE A 139 -7.57 1.08 -5.44
C ILE A 139 -6.85 2.24 -4.73
N ALA A 140 -6.98 3.46 -5.23
CA ALA A 140 -6.47 4.64 -4.53
C ALA A 140 -7.12 4.82 -3.14
N CYS A 141 -8.43 4.54 -3.00
CA CYS A 141 -9.12 4.56 -1.70
C CYS A 141 -8.57 3.48 -0.74
N VAL A 142 -8.31 2.26 -1.23
CA VAL A 142 -7.68 1.18 -0.45
C VAL A 142 -6.30 1.62 0.06
N TYR A 143 -5.47 2.14 -0.84
CA TYR A 143 -4.13 2.59 -0.49
C TYR A 143 -4.15 3.77 0.49
N PHE A 144 -5.01 4.75 0.25
CA PHE A 144 -5.19 5.91 1.11
C PHE A 144 -5.63 5.50 2.52
N ALA A 145 -6.63 4.63 2.62
CA ALA A 145 -7.11 4.12 3.90
C ALA A 145 -6.02 3.37 4.69
N ASN A 146 -5.12 2.67 3.99
CA ASN A 146 -4.04 1.94 4.63
C ASN A 146 -2.98 2.84 5.28
N ASN A 147 -2.81 4.08 4.83
CA ASN A 147 -1.77 4.97 5.37
C ASN A 147 -1.92 5.26 6.88
N VAL A 148 -3.08 5.01 7.45
CA VAL A 148 -3.32 5.14 8.90
C VAL A 148 -2.57 4.09 9.75
N TRP A 149 -2.02 3.03 9.15
CA TRP A 149 -1.27 1.99 9.87
C TRP A 149 -0.12 2.55 10.74
N VAL A 150 0.43 3.71 10.36
CA VAL A 150 1.48 4.39 11.11
C VAL A 150 1.04 4.75 12.53
N THR A 151 -0.26 5.02 12.74
CA THR A 151 -0.87 5.31 14.04
C THR A 151 -1.42 4.07 14.72
N GLY A 152 -1.37 2.93 14.04
CA GLY A 152 -1.96 1.67 14.49
C GLY A 152 -1.02 0.78 15.30
N LEU A 153 -1.59 -0.33 15.80
CA LEU A 153 -0.89 -1.28 16.67
C LEU A 153 0.29 -1.99 16.00
N SER A 154 0.29 -2.11 14.68
CA SER A 154 1.37 -2.70 13.90
C SER A 154 2.40 -1.68 13.38
N SER A 155 2.36 -0.46 13.88
CA SER A 155 3.32 0.57 13.48
C SER A 155 4.75 0.17 13.86
N SER A 156 5.61 0.01 12.85
CA SER A 156 6.98 -0.45 13.05
C SER A 156 7.82 0.54 13.84
N ILE A 157 7.60 1.84 13.66
CA ILE A 157 8.40 2.88 14.33
C ILE A 157 8.22 2.85 15.85
N PRO A 158 7.01 2.94 16.41
CA PRO A 158 6.78 2.80 17.84
C PRO A 158 7.28 1.48 18.44
N LEU A 159 7.11 0.38 17.71
CA LEU A 159 7.57 -0.93 18.16
C LEU A 159 9.09 -1.02 18.21
N VAL A 160 9.79 -0.49 17.21
CA VAL A 160 11.26 -0.39 17.20
C VAL A 160 11.75 0.48 18.36
N LEU A 161 11.14 1.65 18.57
CA LEU A 161 11.55 2.55 19.65
C LEU A 161 11.37 1.94 21.06
N ASN A 162 10.44 0.99 21.21
CA ASN A 162 10.21 0.26 22.46
C ASN A 162 11.06 -1.01 22.60
N THR A 163 11.96 -1.29 21.65
CA THR A 163 12.83 -2.48 21.67
C THR A 163 14.24 -2.10 22.12
N GLU A 164 14.77 -2.77 23.17
CA GLU A 164 16.08 -2.47 23.76
C GLU A 164 17.26 -2.60 22.79
N SER A 165 17.20 -3.54 21.86
CA SER A 165 18.27 -3.80 20.90
C SER A 165 18.09 -3.09 19.55
N ASN A 166 17.30 -2.04 19.49
CA ASN A 166 17.04 -1.35 18.23
C ASN A 166 18.29 -0.62 17.68
N PHE A 167 18.29 -0.40 16.37
CA PHE A 167 19.43 0.19 15.67
C PHE A 167 19.69 1.68 16.06
N ILE A 168 18.68 2.39 16.57
CA ILE A 168 18.77 3.80 16.96
C ILE A 168 19.57 3.92 18.26
N ILE A 169 19.34 3.03 19.22
CA ILE A 169 20.13 2.93 20.46
C ILE A 169 21.56 2.46 20.12
N LYS A 170 21.69 1.43 19.26
CA LYS A 170 23.02 0.95 18.82
C LYS A 170 23.85 2.03 18.11
N ALA A 171 23.19 2.96 17.43
CA ALA A 171 23.82 4.10 16.77
C ALA A 171 24.15 5.27 17.73
N GLY A 172 23.79 5.17 19.02
CA GLY A 172 24.02 6.25 20.01
C GLY A 172 23.13 7.48 19.80
N ILE A 173 22.01 7.33 19.09
CA ILE A 173 21.05 8.43 18.85
C ILE A 173 20.08 8.56 20.04
N LEU A 174 19.71 7.42 20.65
CA LEU A 174 18.89 7.36 21.86
C LEU A 174 19.64 6.58 22.94
N ASP A 175 19.52 7.04 24.19
CA ASP A 175 20.15 6.40 25.35
C ASP A 175 19.26 5.31 25.97
N GLN A 176 17.95 5.35 25.72
CA GLN A 176 16.97 4.44 26.30
C GLN A 176 15.78 4.18 25.37
N VAL A 177 15.03 3.15 25.64
CA VAL A 177 13.77 2.84 24.94
C VAL A 177 12.72 3.91 25.19
N ILE A 178 11.88 4.14 24.18
CA ILE A 178 10.72 5.01 24.30
C ILE A 178 9.48 4.12 24.45
N PRO A 179 8.80 4.13 25.61
CA PRO A 179 7.59 3.35 25.83
C PRO A 179 6.48 3.69 24.83
N THR A 180 5.69 2.68 24.46
CA THR A 180 4.56 2.85 23.51
C THR A 180 3.51 3.85 24.00
N SER A 181 3.45 4.15 25.30
CA SER A 181 2.59 5.19 25.87
C SER A 181 2.93 6.61 25.35
N TYR A 182 4.21 6.87 25.05
CA TYR A 182 4.63 8.16 24.47
C TYR A 182 4.51 8.23 22.95
N THR A 183 4.28 7.11 22.30
CA THR A 183 4.10 7.02 20.84
C THR A 183 2.66 6.66 20.49
N LEU A 184 2.29 5.39 20.49
CA LEU A 184 0.93 4.93 20.15
C LEU A 184 -0.12 5.45 21.14
N GLY A 185 0.21 5.53 22.45
CA GLY A 185 -0.65 6.04 23.50
C GLY A 185 -0.66 7.57 23.66
N SER A 186 0.05 8.29 22.79
CA SER A 186 0.11 9.75 22.89
C SER A 186 -1.15 10.44 22.43
N THR A 187 -1.48 11.59 23.02
CA THR A 187 -2.60 12.43 22.60
C THR A 187 -2.50 12.83 21.13
N LEU A 188 -1.29 13.08 20.65
CA LEU A 188 -1.03 13.39 19.24
C LEU A 188 -1.46 12.24 18.33
N ASN A 189 -1.07 11.02 18.66
CA ASN A 189 -1.43 9.84 17.87
C ASN A 189 -2.93 9.61 17.82
N PHE A 190 -3.61 9.70 18.97
CA PHE A 190 -5.07 9.61 19.01
C PHE A 190 -5.78 10.73 18.25
N SER A 191 -5.24 11.95 18.30
CA SER A 191 -5.79 13.08 17.55
C SER A 191 -5.66 12.86 16.04
N ILE A 192 -4.51 12.40 15.56
CA ILE A 192 -4.27 12.09 14.15
C ILE A 192 -5.20 10.96 13.70
N LEU A 193 -5.33 9.90 14.51
CA LEU A 193 -6.23 8.78 14.20
C LEU A 193 -7.68 9.24 14.10
N ALA A 194 -8.16 10.02 15.07
CA ALA A 194 -9.51 10.55 15.08
C ALA A 194 -9.79 11.44 13.85
N LEU A 195 -8.85 12.34 13.53
CA LEU A 195 -8.94 13.16 12.32
C LEU A 195 -9.00 12.29 11.07
N TYR A 196 -8.16 11.25 10.98
CA TYR A 196 -8.14 10.38 9.80
C TYR A 196 -9.43 9.59 9.64
N ILE A 197 -9.99 9.06 10.71
CA ILE A 197 -11.29 8.33 10.70
C ILE A 197 -12.42 9.20 10.14
N VAL A 198 -12.42 10.49 10.48
CA VAL A 198 -13.49 11.42 10.04
C VAL A 198 -13.18 11.97 8.63
N PHE A 199 -11.98 12.48 8.41
CA PHE A 199 -11.66 13.20 7.17
C PHE A 199 -11.40 12.29 5.97
N ALA A 200 -10.89 11.08 6.16
CA ALA A 200 -10.60 10.19 5.04
C ALA A 200 -11.87 9.78 4.27
N PRO A 201 -12.95 9.30 4.91
CA PRO A 201 -14.20 9.02 4.22
C PRO A 201 -14.83 10.25 3.58
N MET A 202 -14.77 11.40 4.27
CA MET A 202 -15.30 12.66 3.74
C MET A 202 -14.56 13.10 2.48
N LEU A 203 -13.24 13.05 2.52
CA LEU A 203 -12.39 13.40 1.36
C LEU A 203 -12.65 12.48 0.17
N VAL A 204 -12.77 11.18 0.42
CA VAL A 204 -13.09 10.20 -0.63
C VAL A 204 -14.41 10.51 -1.30
N LEU A 205 -15.46 10.83 -0.53
CA LEU A 205 -16.77 11.21 -1.08
C LEU A 205 -16.72 12.49 -1.93
N LEU A 206 -15.89 13.47 -1.54
CA LEU A 206 -15.69 14.72 -2.28
C LEU A 206 -14.93 14.51 -3.60
N LEU A 207 -14.07 13.48 -3.67
CA LEU A 207 -13.18 13.21 -4.81
C LEU A 207 -13.76 12.19 -5.79
N ILE A 208 -14.96 11.65 -5.58
CA ILE A 208 -15.56 10.64 -6.47
C ILE A 208 -15.52 11.11 -7.92
N PRO A 209 -14.94 10.33 -8.84
CA PRO A 209 -14.86 10.68 -10.27
C PRO A 209 -16.24 10.76 -10.89
N LYS A 210 -16.50 11.80 -11.68
CA LYS A 210 -17.77 11.98 -12.40
C LYS A 210 -17.88 11.14 -13.67
N LYS A 211 -16.75 10.69 -14.22
CA LYS A 211 -16.68 9.90 -15.46
C LYS A 211 -15.98 8.56 -15.18
N ASN A 212 -16.66 7.47 -15.51
CA ASN A 212 -16.17 6.10 -15.25
C ASN A 212 -15.92 5.29 -16.53
N LYS A 213 -16.12 5.87 -17.73
CA LYS A 213 -15.98 5.16 -19.01
C LYS A 213 -14.58 4.54 -19.15
N GLY A 214 -14.52 3.22 -19.37
CA GLY A 214 -13.28 2.48 -19.61
C GLY A 214 -12.44 2.20 -18.34
N ASN A 215 -12.92 2.59 -17.16
CA ASN A 215 -12.20 2.37 -15.90
C ASN A 215 -12.89 1.35 -14.97
N GLU A 216 -13.88 0.61 -15.47
CA GLU A 216 -14.44 -0.50 -14.70
C GLU A 216 -13.50 -1.71 -14.72
N LEU A 217 -13.52 -2.50 -13.65
CA LEU A 217 -12.63 -3.66 -13.52
C LEU A 217 -12.78 -4.64 -14.71
N ASN A 218 -13.99 -4.87 -15.18
CA ASN A 218 -14.26 -5.75 -16.30
C ASN A 218 -13.65 -5.24 -17.62
N ASP A 219 -13.61 -3.92 -17.84
CA ASP A 219 -12.99 -3.32 -19.02
C ASP A 219 -11.47 -3.47 -18.96
N LEU A 220 -10.88 -3.22 -17.78
CA LEU A 220 -9.44 -3.35 -17.55
C LEU A 220 -8.93 -4.80 -17.64
N ILE A 221 -9.76 -5.78 -17.25
CA ILE A 221 -9.42 -7.21 -17.39
C ILE A 221 -9.43 -7.62 -18.87
N LYS A 222 -10.44 -7.21 -19.62
CA LYS A 222 -10.54 -7.52 -21.06
C LYS A 222 -9.32 -6.95 -21.83
N ASP A 223 -8.92 -5.75 -21.53
CA ASP A 223 -7.75 -5.11 -22.17
C ASP A 223 -6.44 -5.88 -21.86
N LYS A 224 -6.25 -6.33 -20.61
CA LYS A 224 -5.07 -7.13 -20.23
C LYS A 224 -5.09 -8.54 -20.79
N THR A 225 -6.25 -9.17 -20.95
CA THR A 225 -6.36 -10.52 -21.49
C THR A 225 -5.93 -10.55 -22.96
N SER A 226 -6.19 -9.49 -23.72
CA SER A 226 -5.70 -9.34 -25.10
C SER A 226 -4.17 -9.25 -25.18
N ILE A 227 -3.51 -8.71 -24.16
CA ILE A 227 -2.04 -8.60 -24.07
C ILE A 227 -1.41 -9.90 -23.55
N CYS A 228 -2.04 -10.57 -22.58
CA CYS A 228 -1.54 -11.83 -22.02
C CYS A 228 -1.58 -13.01 -23.00
N LEU A 229 -2.54 -13.03 -23.92
CA LEU A 229 -2.63 -14.08 -24.96
C LEU A 229 -1.45 -14.06 -25.95
N LEU A 230 -0.70 -12.94 -26.01
CA LEU A 230 0.52 -12.84 -26.85
C LEU A 230 1.73 -13.55 -26.21
N TYR A 231 1.70 -13.85 -24.91
CA TYR A 231 2.84 -14.42 -24.15
C TYR A 231 2.60 -15.83 -23.59
N THR A 232 1.41 -16.38 -23.70
CA THR A 232 1.17 -17.78 -23.34
C THR A 232 1.56 -18.67 -24.51
N SER A 233 2.79 -19.20 -24.47
CA SER A 233 3.13 -20.39 -25.25
C SER A 233 2.10 -21.49 -24.97
N PRO A 234 1.52 -22.14 -25.99
CA PRO A 234 0.56 -23.21 -25.76
C PRO A 234 1.20 -24.28 -24.90
N SER A 235 0.48 -24.68 -23.84
CA SER A 235 0.93 -25.76 -22.96
C SER A 235 1.23 -27.03 -23.78
N PRO A 236 2.25 -27.82 -23.42
CA PRO A 236 2.49 -29.11 -24.05
C PRO A 236 1.27 -30.06 -24.07
N ARG A 237 0.27 -29.82 -23.22
CA ARG A 237 -1.01 -30.57 -23.19
C ARG A 237 -1.98 -30.19 -24.29
N ASP A 238 -1.83 -29.07 -24.95
CA ASP A 238 -2.72 -28.59 -26.00
C ASP A 238 -2.25 -29.02 -27.41
N ARG A 239 -1.27 -29.94 -27.50
CA ARG A 239 -0.71 -30.51 -28.74
C ARG A 239 -1.09 -31.99 -28.91
N GLY A 240 -2.25 -32.36 -28.40
CA GLY A 240 -2.83 -33.71 -28.64
C GLY A 240 -3.83 -33.69 -29.76
#